data_e75e1d3a46060f7cb448daec855e2d63
#
_entry.id   e75e1d3a46060f7cb448daec855e2d63
#
_cell.length_a   1.000
_cell.length_b   1.000
_cell.length_c   1.000
_cell.angle_alpha   90.00
_cell.angle_beta   90.00
_cell.angle_gamma   90.00
#
_symmetry.space_group_name_H-M   'P 1'
#
loop_
_entity.id
_entity.type
_entity.pdbx_description
1 polymer ?
#
loop_
_entity_poly.entity_id
_entity_poly.type
_entity_poly.pdbx_seq_one_letter_code
_entity_poly.pdbx_strand_id
1 'polypeptide(L)'
;MRDTKVKILFVCHGNICRSPMAQYVFMKLAEEAGVGHLFEVDSAATSREEIGNPVYPPARKMLAAHGITRVDHRARQMTMDDYRYFDYIIVMDGENLWNARRMTGGDPEGKIRMLLDRQIDDPWYTDDFQTAYDDILEGCENLLEELI
;
A
#
# COMPACT_ATOMS: atom_id res chain seq x y z
N MET A 1 17.89 11.96 20.76
CA MET A 1 17.81 10.92 19.78
C MET A 1 16.41 10.68 19.27
N ARG A 2 16.28 10.54 17.99
CA ARG A 2 14.97 10.34 17.38
C ARG A 2 14.77 8.89 17.02
N ASP A 3 13.69 8.32 17.52
CA ASP A 3 13.27 6.98 17.12
C ASP A 3 12.06 7.03 16.21
N THR A 4 11.77 8.20 15.67
CA THR A 4 10.60 8.38 14.83
C THR A 4 10.83 7.73 13.47
N LYS A 5 9.94 6.80 13.14
CA LYS A 5 9.94 6.15 11.84
C LYS A 5 9.13 6.97 10.85
N VAL A 6 9.43 6.79 9.57
CA VAL A 6 8.57 7.28 8.49
C VAL A 6 7.42 6.29 8.38
N LYS A 7 6.19 6.78 8.47
CA LYS A 7 4.99 5.94 8.54
C LYS A 7 4.21 6.02 7.24
N ILE A 8 4.05 4.88 6.59
CA ILE A 8 3.43 4.78 5.26
C ILE A 8 2.22 3.86 5.30
N LEU A 9 1.09 4.33 4.81
CA LEU A 9 -0.12 3.53 4.64
C LEU A 9 -0.42 3.41 3.15
N PHE A 10 -0.41 2.18 2.64
CA PHE A 10 -0.84 1.90 1.28
C PHE A 10 -2.34 1.64 1.27
N VAL A 11 -3.06 2.22 0.31
CA VAL A 11 -4.52 2.15 0.28
C VAL A 11 -5.00 1.77 -1.11
N CYS A 12 -5.95 0.84 -1.18
CA CYS A 12 -6.66 0.52 -2.40
C CYS A 12 -8.14 0.30 -2.07
N HIS A 13 -8.92 -0.17 -3.03
CA HIS A 13 -10.36 -0.32 -2.81
C HIS A 13 -10.69 -1.34 -1.72
N GLY A 14 -10.17 -2.58 -1.86
CA GLY A 14 -10.56 -3.70 -0.97
C GLY A 14 -9.53 -4.10 0.05
N ASN A 15 -8.29 -3.69 -0.09
CA ASN A 15 -7.18 -4.07 0.80
C ASN A 15 -6.91 -5.58 0.82
N ILE A 16 -7.11 -6.26 -0.29
CA ILE A 16 -6.79 -7.69 -0.42
C ILE A 16 -5.83 -8.00 -1.58
N CYS A 17 -5.58 -7.05 -2.47
CA CYS A 17 -4.67 -7.23 -3.60
C CYS A 17 -3.57 -6.17 -3.62
N ARG A 18 -3.83 -5.00 -4.22
CA ARG A 18 -2.79 -4.00 -4.50
C ARG A 18 -2.13 -3.43 -3.26
N SER A 19 -2.90 -2.97 -2.30
CA SER A 19 -2.32 -2.31 -1.12
C SER A 19 -1.52 -3.26 -0.23
N PRO A 20 -1.99 -4.50 0.03
CA PRO A 20 -1.13 -5.41 0.79
C PRO A 20 0.09 -5.85 -0.02
N MET A 21 -0.01 -6.00 -1.35
CA MET A 21 1.18 -6.28 -2.16
C MET A 21 2.21 -5.16 -2.01
N ALA A 22 1.77 -3.90 -2.10
CA ALA A 22 2.66 -2.75 -1.93
C ALA A 22 3.29 -2.73 -0.54
N GLN A 23 2.52 -3.00 0.49
CA GLN A 23 3.00 -3.07 1.86
C GLN A 23 4.19 -4.04 1.99
N TYR A 24 3.99 -5.27 1.54
CA TYR A 24 5.01 -6.31 1.70
C TYR A 24 6.19 -6.11 0.75
N VAL A 25 5.96 -5.62 -0.46
CA VAL A 25 7.05 -5.31 -1.40
C VAL A 25 7.92 -4.18 -0.84
N PHE A 26 7.30 -3.12 -0.34
CA PHE A 26 8.06 -1.99 0.22
C PHE A 26 8.89 -2.46 1.43
N MET A 27 8.28 -3.23 2.31
CA MET A 27 8.98 -3.74 3.50
C MET A 27 10.19 -4.59 3.10
N LYS A 28 10.05 -5.44 2.10
CA LYS A 28 11.15 -6.27 1.61
C LYS A 28 12.28 -5.44 1.01
N LEU A 29 11.92 -4.45 0.19
CA LEU A 29 12.92 -3.55 -0.41
C LEU A 29 13.70 -2.78 0.66
N ALA A 30 12.99 -2.26 1.66
CA ALA A 30 13.62 -1.51 2.75
C ALA A 30 14.56 -2.42 3.56
N GLU A 31 14.14 -3.64 3.82
CA GLU A 31 14.93 -4.63 4.54
C GLU A 31 16.21 -4.95 3.78
N GLU A 32 16.09 -5.20 2.47
CA GLU A 32 17.24 -5.51 1.61
C GLU A 32 18.22 -4.35 1.49
N ALA A 33 17.71 -3.12 1.61
CA ALA A 33 18.55 -1.92 1.59
C ALA A 33 19.14 -1.59 2.96
N GLY A 34 18.82 -2.39 3.99
CA GLY A 34 19.32 -2.17 5.35
C GLY A 34 18.65 -1.02 6.08
N VAL A 35 17.49 -0.55 5.61
CA VAL A 35 16.80 0.61 6.19
C VAL A 35 15.39 0.26 6.68
N GLY A 36 15.07 -1.03 6.81
CA GLY A 36 13.74 -1.44 7.26
C GLY A 36 13.34 -0.83 8.59
N HIS A 37 14.31 -0.64 9.49
CA HIS A 37 14.07 -0.05 10.81
C HIS A 37 13.64 1.41 10.77
N LEU A 38 13.78 2.08 9.63
CA LEU A 38 13.39 3.49 9.48
C LEU A 38 11.92 3.67 9.14
N PHE A 39 11.21 2.58 8.84
CA PHE A 39 9.85 2.64 8.32
C PHE A 39 8.85 1.83 9.16
N GLU A 40 7.65 2.38 9.27
CA GLU A 40 6.49 1.64 9.76
C GLU A 40 5.48 1.63 8.61
N VAL A 41 5.08 0.45 8.15
CA VAL A 41 4.30 0.28 6.93
C VAL A 41 3.06 -0.58 7.21
N ASP A 42 1.92 -0.13 6.73
CA ASP A 42 0.67 -0.88 6.83
C ASP A 42 -0.16 -0.64 5.57
N SER A 43 -1.33 -1.24 5.50
CA SER A 43 -2.25 -1.03 4.38
C SER A 43 -3.69 -1.08 4.85
N ALA A 44 -4.58 -0.45 4.07
CA ALA A 44 -5.99 -0.35 4.40
C ALA A 44 -6.81 -0.18 3.11
N ALA A 45 -8.13 -0.20 3.26
CA ALA A 45 -9.08 -0.06 2.15
C ALA A 45 -9.83 1.26 2.25
N THR A 46 -10.29 1.77 1.10
CA THR A 46 -11.28 2.84 1.10
C THR A 46 -12.68 2.27 1.36
N SER A 47 -12.95 1.02 0.98
CA SER A 47 -14.26 0.39 1.16
C SER A 47 -14.32 -0.51 2.38
N ARG A 48 -15.52 -1.03 2.65
CA ARG A 48 -15.76 -1.98 3.75
C ARG A 48 -16.05 -3.39 3.23
N GLU A 49 -15.89 -3.60 1.92
CA GLU A 49 -16.36 -4.82 1.27
C GLU A 49 -15.63 -6.07 1.73
N GLU A 50 -14.33 -5.95 2.04
CA GLU A 50 -13.49 -7.11 2.35
C GLU A 50 -12.99 -7.14 3.79
N ILE A 51 -13.55 -6.33 4.69
CA ILE A 51 -13.07 -6.26 6.08
C ILE A 51 -12.93 -7.65 6.69
N GLY A 52 -11.74 -7.93 7.24
CA GLY A 52 -11.43 -9.20 7.89
C GLY A 52 -10.90 -10.28 6.97
N ASN A 53 -10.99 -10.08 5.65
CA ASN A 53 -10.53 -11.10 4.71
C ASN A 53 -9.01 -11.08 4.56
N PRO A 54 -8.41 -12.26 4.34
CA PRO A 54 -6.96 -12.33 4.11
C PRO A 54 -6.60 -11.82 2.71
N VAL A 55 -5.31 -11.66 2.47
CA VAL A 55 -4.81 -11.30 1.15
C VAL A 55 -5.28 -12.34 0.14
N TYR A 56 -5.77 -11.87 -1.00
CA TYR A 56 -6.36 -12.71 -2.03
C TYR A 56 -5.34 -13.74 -2.54
N PRO A 57 -5.73 -15.02 -2.70
CA PRO A 57 -4.75 -16.07 -3.04
C PRO A 57 -3.84 -15.80 -4.23
N PRO A 58 -4.31 -15.29 -5.38
CA PRO A 58 -3.38 -14.96 -6.48
C PRO A 58 -2.35 -13.89 -6.11
N ALA A 59 -2.74 -12.91 -5.28
CA ALA A 59 -1.79 -11.89 -4.80
C ALA A 59 -0.75 -12.53 -3.88
N ARG A 60 -1.17 -13.42 -3.00
CA ARG A 60 -0.25 -14.15 -2.13
C ARG A 60 0.72 -15.00 -2.94
N LYS A 61 0.24 -15.65 -3.99
CA LYS A 61 1.08 -16.47 -4.87
C LYS A 61 2.13 -15.61 -5.57
N MET A 62 1.74 -14.43 -6.02
CA MET A 62 2.66 -13.51 -6.66
C MET A 62 3.77 -13.08 -5.69
N LEU A 63 3.39 -12.72 -4.46
CA LEU A 63 4.36 -12.36 -3.43
C LEU A 63 5.30 -13.52 -3.11
N ALA A 64 4.76 -14.74 -2.97
CA ALA A 64 5.55 -15.93 -2.68
C ALA A 64 6.55 -16.23 -3.79
N ALA A 65 6.17 -15.99 -5.06
CA ALA A 65 7.07 -16.18 -6.20
C ALA A 65 8.29 -15.26 -6.13
N HIS A 66 8.19 -14.18 -5.37
CA HIS A 66 9.29 -13.22 -5.17
C HIS A 66 9.87 -13.29 -3.77
N GLY A 67 9.67 -14.41 -3.08
CA GLY A 67 10.31 -14.67 -1.78
C GLY A 67 9.57 -14.10 -0.57
N ILE A 68 8.36 -13.59 -0.76
CA ILE A 68 7.55 -13.04 0.33
C ILE A 68 6.48 -14.06 0.71
N THR A 69 6.77 -14.83 1.77
CA THR A 69 5.93 -15.98 2.17
C THR A 69 5.11 -15.75 3.44
N ARG A 70 5.50 -14.77 4.26
CA ARG A 70 4.78 -14.45 5.50
C ARG A 70 3.84 -13.28 5.24
N VAL A 71 2.60 -13.59 4.86
CA VAL A 71 1.59 -12.61 4.52
C VAL A 71 0.36 -12.89 5.37
N ASP A 72 0.27 -12.21 6.51
CA ASP A 72 -0.80 -12.44 7.48
C ASP A 72 -1.74 -11.25 7.64
N HIS A 73 -1.65 -10.26 6.77
CA HIS A 73 -2.49 -9.08 6.80
C HIS A 73 -3.97 -9.42 6.54
N ARG A 74 -4.87 -8.74 7.25
CA ARG A 74 -6.30 -8.83 6.99
C ARG A 74 -6.84 -7.45 6.63
N ALA A 75 -7.78 -7.41 5.70
CA ALA A 75 -8.33 -6.16 5.21
C ALA A 75 -9.00 -5.37 6.32
N ARG A 76 -8.76 -4.07 6.33
CA ARG A 76 -9.39 -3.12 7.25
C ARG A 76 -9.65 -1.82 6.50
N GLN A 77 -10.63 -1.06 6.94
CA GLN A 77 -10.92 0.22 6.32
C GLN A 77 -10.04 1.32 6.93
N MET A 78 -9.58 2.24 6.08
CA MET A 78 -8.84 3.43 6.53
C MET A 78 -9.76 4.30 7.39
N THR A 79 -9.19 4.92 8.43
CA THR A 79 -9.91 5.80 9.35
C THR A 79 -9.24 7.17 9.43
N MET A 80 -9.91 8.12 10.09
CA MET A 80 -9.29 9.43 10.36
C MET A 80 -8.10 9.31 11.30
N ASP A 81 -8.10 8.32 12.18
CA ASP A 81 -6.93 8.06 13.01
C ASP A 81 -5.73 7.66 12.16
N ASP A 82 -5.94 6.88 11.10
CA ASP A 82 -4.90 6.56 10.14
C ASP A 82 -4.35 7.83 9.48
N TYR A 83 -5.25 8.73 9.09
CA TYR A 83 -4.84 9.97 8.44
C TYR A 83 -3.93 10.81 9.36
N ARG A 84 -4.23 10.85 10.64
CA ARG A 84 -3.41 11.59 11.62
C ARG A 84 -2.09 10.89 11.90
N TYR A 85 -2.10 9.56 11.91
CA TYR A 85 -0.95 8.76 12.32
C TYR A 85 0.11 8.61 11.23
N PHE A 86 -0.30 8.32 10.00
CA PHE A 86 0.65 8.07 8.92
C PHE A 86 1.14 9.35 8.27
N ASP A 87 2.42 9.35 7.87
CA ASP A 87 3.03 10.50 7.20
C ASP A 87 2.66 10.54 5.72
N TYR A 88 2.56 9.37 5.10
CA TYR A 88 2.23 9.20 3.69
C TYR A 88 1.09 8.22 3.55
N ILE A 89 0.11 8.59 2.71
CA ILE A 89 -1.00 7.71 2.36
C ILE A 89 -0.94 7.54 0.86
N ILE A 90 -0.58 6.34 0.42
CA ILE A 90 -0.24 6.06 -0.97
C ILE A 90 -1.33 5.19 -1.58
N VAL A 91 -2.01 5.71 -2.59
CA VAL A 91 -3.12 5.04 -3.26
C VAL A 91 -2.69 4.51 -4.62
N MET A 92 -3.54 3.68 -5.26
CA MET A 92 -3.16 2.94 -6.45
C MET A 92 -3.73 3.52 -7.74
N ASP A 93 -4.86 4.21 -7.66
CA ASP A 93 -5.53 4.76 -8.85
C ASP A 93 -6.32 6.02 -8.49
N GLY A 94 -6.91 6.64 -9.53
CA GLY A 94 -7.66 7.87 -9.36
C GLY A 94 -8.93 7.72 -8.51
N GLU A 95 -9.56 6.55 -8.57
CA GLU A 95 -10.73 6.27 -7.75
C GLU A 95 -10.35 6.19 -6.27
N ASN A 96 -9.26 5.48 -5.96
CA ASN A 96 -8.73 5.43 -4.59
C ASN A 96 -8.39 6.83 -4.10
N LEU A 97 -7.77 7.64 -4.95
CA LEU A 97 -7.38 9.00 -4.61
C LEU A 97 -8.59 9.84 -4.25
N TRP A 98 -9.63 9.79 -5.09
CA TRP A 98 -10.85 10.54 -4.87
C TRP A 98 -11.54 10.11 -3.57
N ASN A 99 -11.68 8.80 -3.37
CA ASN A 99 -12.32 8.26 -2.18
C ASN A 99 -11.53 8.59 -0.90
N ALA A 100 -10.21 8.43 -0.93
CA ALA A 100 -9.37 8.73 0.22
C ALA A 100 -9.43 10.22 0.59
N ARG A 101 -9.43 11.09 -0.40
CA ARG A 101 -9.58 12.53 -0.15
C ARG A 101 -10.93 12.84 0.48
N ARG A 102 -11.99 12.23 -0.03
CA ARG A 102 -13.33 12.44 0.52
C ARG A 102 -13.42 11.97 1.98
N MET A 103 -12.81 10.83 2.28
CA MET A 103 -12.82 10.25 3.63
C MET A 103 -12.06 11.11 4.64
N THR A 104 -11.15 11.95 4.19
CA THR A 104 -10.25 12.73 5.05
C THR A 104 -10.54 14.22 5.01
N GLY A 105 -11.68 14.62 4.46
CA GLY A 105 -12.04 16.03 4.40
C GLY A 105 -11.27 16.82 3.35
N GLY A 106 -10.82 16.15 2.28
CA GLY A 106 -10.12 16.80 1.18
C GLY A 106 -8.59 16.79 1.32
N ASP A 107 -8.06 15.93 2.20
CA ASP A 107 -6.61 15.81 2.42
C ASP A 107 -5.98 17.16 2.81
N PRO A 108 -6.43 17.76 3.91
CA PRO A 108 -5.94 19.10 4.27
C PRO A 108 -4.43 19.17 4.53
N GLU A 109 -3.79 18.05 4.87
CA GLU A 109 -2.35 18.02 5.16
C GLU A 109 -1.50 17.57 3.98
N GLY A 110 -2.11 17.29 2.83
CA GLY A 110 -1.38 16.92 1.63
C GLY A 110 -0.64 15.59 1.72
N LYS A 111 -1.19 14.61 2.42
CA LYS A 111 -0.54 13.32 2.65
C LYS A 111 -0.84 12.27 1.59
N ILE A 112 -1.91 12.45 0.81
CA ILE A 112 -2.43 11.40 -0.07
C ILE A 112 -1.95 11.62 -1.50
N ARG A 113 -1.32 10.59 -2.09
CA ARG A 113 -0.90 10.63 -3.48
C ARG A 113 -0.86 9.23 -4.06
N MET A 114 -0.82 9.14 -5.38
CA MET A 114 -0.71 7.87 -6.07
C MET A 114 0.72 7.34 -6.01
N LEU A 115 0.85 6.02 -6.01
CA LEU A 115 2.16 5.35 -5.98
C LEU A 115 2.96 5.66 -7.25
N LEU A 116 2.30 5.64 -8.40
CA LEU A 116 2.88 6.02 -9.68
C LEU A 116 2.13 7.23 -10.25
N ASP A 117 2.68 7.84 -11.28
CA ASP A 117 2.01 8.92 -12.02
C ASP A 117 0.95 8.41 -13.00
N ARG A 118 0.68 7.11 -12.96
CA ARG A 118 -0.36 6.44 -13.73
C ARG A 118 -1.09 5.46 -12.82
N GLN A 119 -2.27 5.01 -13.26
CA GLN A 119 -3.05 4.05 -12.49
C GLN A 119 -2.42 2.66 -12.48
N ILE A 120 -2.53 1.98 -11.35
CA ILE A 120 -2.21 0.56 -11.25
C ILE A 120 -3.55 -0.16 -11.30
N ASP A 121 -3.82 -0.85 -12.40
CA ASP A 121 -5.09 -1.53 -12.61
C ASP A 121 -5.35 -2.58 -11.54
N ASP A 122 -6.62 -2.71 -11.17
CA ASP A 122 -7.01 -3.65 -10.11
C ASP A 122 -7.02 -5.08 -10.67
N PRO A 123 -6.11 -5.95 -10.19
CA PRO A 123 -6.01 -7.31 -10.70
C PRO A 123 -7.22 -8.17 -10.35
N TRP A 124 -8.06 -7.72 -9.42
CA TRP A 124 -9.34 -8.38 -9.16
C TRP A 124 -10.19 -8.43 -10.44
N TYR A 125 -10.14 -7.36 -11.24
CA TYR A 125 -10.91 -7.26 -12.48
C TYR A 125 -10.15 -7.74 -13.71
N THR A 126 -8.85 -7.47 -13.78
CA THR A 126 -8.04 -7.82 -14.95
C THR A 126 -7.50 -9.24 -14.90
N ASP A 127 -7.41 -9.81 -13.70
CA ASP A 127 -6.76 -11.09 -13.43
C ASP A 127 -5.26 -11.07 -13.78
N ASP A 128 -4.69 -9.89 -13.98
CA ASP A 128 -3.28 -9.70 -14.35
C ASP A 128 -2.46 -9.28 -13.13
N PHE A 129 -2.11 -10.25 -12.30
CA PHE A 129 -1.35 -10.00 -11.08
C PHE A 129 0.12 -9.69 -11.37
N GLN A 130 0.64 -10.16 -12.50
CA GLN A 130 2.03 -9.87 -12.88
C GLN A 130 2.22 -8.39 -13.18
N THR A 131 1.34 -7.79 -13.99
CA THR A 131 1.44 -6.37 -14.30
C THR A 131 1.24 -5.52 -13.05
N ALA A 132 0.27 -5.90 -12.20
CA ALA A 132 0.07 -5.19 -10.93
C ALA A 132 1.33 -5.26 -10.06
N TYR A 133 1.94 -6.43 -9.96
CA TYR A 133 3.17 -6.60 -9.19
C TYR A 133 4.31 -5.74 -9.76
N ASP A 134 4.50 -5.78 -11.08
CA ASP A 134 5.57 -5.01 -11.72
C ASP A 134 5.40 -3.51 -11.50
N ASP A 135 4.18 -3.00 -11.61
CA ASP A 135 3.89 -1.59 -11.36
C ASP A 135 4.13 -1.23 -9.89
N ILE A 136 3.69 -2.09 -8.99
CA ILE A 136 3.88 -1.89 -7.56
C ILE A 136 5.37 -1.89 -7.21
N LEU A 137 6.13 -2.82 -7.78
CA LEU A 137 7.57 -2.87 -7.56
C LEU A 137 8.25 -1.58 -8.01
N GLU A 138 7.93 -1.12 -9.21
CA GLU A 138 8.46 0.14 -9.73
C GLU A 138 8.15 1.30 -8.79
N GLY A 139 6.90 1.42 -8.38
CA GLY A 139 6.46 2.51 -7.49
C GLY A 139 7.10 2.43 -6.12
N CYS A 140 7.24 1.24 -5.57
CA CYS A 140 7.87 1.06 -4.26
C CYS A 140 9.37 1.36 -4.31
N GLU A 141 10.04 0.97 -5.40
CA GLU A 141 11.46 1.30 -5.60
C GLU A 141 11.65 2.82 -5.65
N ASN A 142 10.81 3.51 -6.43
CA ASN A 142 10.86 4.97 -6.52
C ASN A 142 10.57 5.64 -5.17
N LEU A 143 9.58 5.14 -4.45
CA LEU A 143 9.20 5.71 -3.17
C LEU A 143 10.32 5.53 -2.14
N LEU A 144 10.93 4.35 -2.08
CA LEU A 144 12.03 4.10 -1.17
C LEU A 144 13.21 5.02 -1.46
N GLU A 145 13.57 5.16 -2.73
CA GLU A 145 14.65 6.05 -3.16
C GLU A 145 14.36 7.49 -2.75
N GLU A 146 13.13 7.93 -2.89
CA GLU A 146 12.73 9.30 -2.50
C GLU A 146 12.87 9.53 -1.00
N LEU A 147 12.60 8.52 -0.18
CA LEU A 147 12.49 8.67 1.28
C LEU A 147 13.78 8.37 2.05
N ILE A 148 14.81 7.89 1.37
CA ILE A 148 16.09 7.59 2.05
C ILE A 148 17.25 8.53 1.65
#